data_d6352994941063861d389022934e9300
#
_entry.id   d6352994941063861d389022934e9300
#
_cell.length_a   1.000
_cell.length_b   1.000
_cell.length_c   1.000
_cell.angle_alpha   90.00
_cell.angle_beta   90.00
_cell.angle_gamma   90.00
#
_symmetry.space_group_name_H-M   'P 1'
#
loop_
_entity.id
_entity.type
_entity.pdbx_description
1 polymer ?
#
loop_
_entity_poly.entity_id
_entity_poly.type
_entity_poly.pdbx_seq_one_letter_code
_entity_poly.pdbx_strand_id
1 'polypeptide(L)'
;MSTVSAVRFDFTSFITRTGNYRNIAAKDFYCEMSNEGNRRNPPIISRIFRSQEVAMESYINEYNQKLVSPETAVQLVNSGDWVEYSAFVMAPKVLDEALSKRVNELWDVKIRATTSIFPAQVALADPSRRHFLYSSWHFSAAERKLHSQGLCSYIPFLFHEAPLLYQHYIDTDVAFLTVAPMDEHGFFNFGTSNSFTKAIADRAKRIVLEVNDKVPVCLGGSNESIHISQVDAIVETSWDIPEIPNPKINDVDRAIARLVMEEIEDGACLQLGIGAMPNAVGAMIAQSDLKDLGVHTEMLVDSYVDMYEAGCITGRHKSIDRYKMAYTFAMGSKKLYEFVHRNPVCASHDVLYTNDPANIARNDKVVAINNAIEIDLYGQVCSETAGFRQISGTGGQFDFIFGAFRSRGGKGLICLSSVFTDNQGNLVSRIRPSLSEGAVVTVPRTVTEYVITEYGKAILKGRSTWERAEALINIAHPKVQDELIREADRIGLWVRSSKQVG
;
A
#
# COMPACT_ATOMS: atom_id res chain seq x y z
N MET A 1 33.99 16.25 -48.65
CA MET A 1 32.62 15.72 -48.52
C MET A 1 32.71 14.22 -48.31
N SER A 2 32.70 13.77 -47.09
CA SER A 2 32.72 12.37 -46.71
C SER A 2 31.43 12.06 -45.97
N THR A 3 30.65 11.22 -46.55
CA THR A 3 29.36 10.69 -46.07
C THR A 3 29.57 9.82 -44.83
N VAL A 4 29.04 10.25 -43.67
CA VAL A 4 28.93 9.43 -42.48
C VAL A 4 27.66 8.58 -42.62
N SER A 5 27.84 7.28 -42.82
CA SER A 5 26.72 6.35 -42.76
C SER A 5 26.31 6.08 -41.32
N ALA A 6 25.06 6.39 -40.97
CA ALA A 6 24.47 6.11 -39.70
C ALA A 6 24.23 4.59 -39.54
N VAL A 7 24.91 3.96 -38.61
CA VAL A 7 24.63 2.58 -38.20
C VAL A 7 23.39 2.63 -37.27
N ARG A 8 22.27 2.10 -37.73
CA ARG A 8 21.10 1.83 -36.89
C ARG A 8 21.37 0.61 -36.04
N PHE A 9 21.44 0.79 -34.72
CA PHE A 9 21.41 -0.33 -33.79
C PHE A 9 19.96 -0.77 -33.56
N ASP A 10 19.69 -2.04 -33.88
CA ASP A 10 18.41 -2.68 -33.55
C ASP A 10 18.46 -3.21 -32.11
N PHE A 11 17.85 -2.47 -31.19
CA PHE A 11 17.81 -2.76 -29.75
C PHE A 11 16.81 -3.89 -29.38
N THR A 12 16.00 -4.36 -30.34
CA THR A 12 14.90 -5.30 -30.06
C THR A 12 15.32 -6.76 -29.94
N SER A 13 16.47 -7.13 -30.46
CA SER A 13 16.96 -8.54 -30.42
C SER A 13 17.77 -8.91 -29.17
N PHE A 14 18.12 -7.95 -28.32
CA PHE A 14 18.97 -8.17 -27.14
C PHE A 14 18.22 -8.49 -25.84
N ILE A 15 16.90 -8.30 -25.79
CA ILE A 15 16.10 -8.38 -24.54
C ILE A 15 15.40 -9.74 -24.34
N THR A 16 15.36 -10.63 -25.34
CA THR A 16 14.50 -11.84 -25.28
C THR A 16 15.22 -13.16 -24.93
N ARG A 17 16.50 -13.15 -24.62
CA ARG A 17 17.20 -14.39 -24.20
C ARG A 17 18.26 -14.11 -23.16
N THR A 18 17.92 -14.17 -21.88
CA THR A 18 18.84 -14.69 -20.84
C THR A 18 18.18 -14.70 -19.45
N GLY A 19 17.53 -15.80 -19.13
CA GLY A 19 17.33 -16.21 -17.75
C GLY A 19 18.44 -17.15 -17.31
N ASN A 20 19.72 -16.69 -17.32
CA ASN A 20 20.80 -17.41 -16.67
C ASN A 20 22.08 -16.55 -16.78
N TYR A 21 22.44 -15.86 -15.71
CA TYR A 21 23.67 -15.06 -15.61
C TYR A 21 24.95 -15.91 -15.35
N ARG A 22 24.96 -17.18 -15.71
CA ARG A 22 26.21 -18.00 -15.68
C ARG A 22 26.66 -18.22 -17.11
N ASN A 23 27.76 -17.54 -17.49
CA ASN A 23 28.54 -17.70 -18.74
C ASN A 23 28.02 -16.92 -19.95
N ILE A 24 28.29 -15.63 -20.00
CA ILE A 24 28.66 -14.96 -21.24
C ILE A 24 30.03 -14.32 -20.98
N ALA A 25 31.05 -14.98 -21.45
CA ALA A 25 32.38 -14.44 -21.40
C ALA A 25 32.45 -13.23 -22.35
N ALA A 26 32.76 -12.07 -21.80
CA ALA A 26 33.05 -10.84 -22.54
C ALA A 26 34.25 -11.01 -23.53
N LYS A 27 34.81 -12.21 -23.61
CA LYS A 27 35.97 -12.55 -24.48
C LYS A 27 35.70 -12.49 -25.97
N ASP A 28 34.46 -12.74 -26.41
CA ASP A 28 34.17 -12.84 -27.83
C ASP A 28 33.92 -11.49 -28.50
N PHE A 29 33.55 -10.46 -27.74
CA PHE A 29 33.37 -9.11 -28.26
C PHE A 29 34.66 -8.30 -28.40
N TYR A 30 35.71 -8.69 -27.71
CA TYR A 30 37.01 -7.99 -27.71
C TYR A 30 37.92 -8.40 -28.85
N CYS A 31 37.64 -9.48 -29.55
CA CYS A 31 38.53 -10.01 -30.60
C CYS A 31 38.44 -9.27 -31.93
N GLU A 32 37.33 -8.56 -32.22
CA GLU A 32 37.17 -7.86 -33.51
C GLU A 32 37.58 -6.39 -33.50
N MET A 33 37.78 -5.76 -32.34
CA MET A 33 38.13 -4.33 -32.27
C MET A 33 39.62 -4.05 -31.92
N SER A 34 40.46 -5.07 -31.79
CA SER A 34 41.86 -4.90 -31.36
C SER A 34 42.90 -4.72 -32.47
N ASN A 35 42.51 -4.50 -33.71
CA ASN A 35 43.39 -4.43 -34.84
C ASN A 35 43.54 -3.05 -35.49
N GLU A 36 43.53 -1.95 -34.73
CA GLU A 36 44.12 -0.71 -35.24
C GLU A 36 44.78 0.11 -34.12
N GLY A 37 46.10 0.34 -34.34
CA GLY A 37 47.01 0.88 -33.37
C GLY A 37 46.70 2.31 -32.92
N ASN A 38 46.38 2.45 -31.65
CA ASN A 38 46.83 3.60 -30.85
C ASN A 38 46.72 3.31 -29.34
N ARG A 39 47.82 2.93 -28.70
CA ARG A 39 47.85 2.49 -27.28
C ARG A 39 47.80 3.60 -26.24
N ARG A 40 47.46 4.85 -26.57
CA ARG A 40 47.58 5.94 -25.58
C ARG A 40 46.28 6.45 -24.94
N ASN A 41 45.08 6.21 -25.50
CA ASN A 41 43.82 6.55 -24.83
C ASN A 41 42.71 5.62 -25.37
N PRO A 42 42.22 4.65 -24.59
CA PRO A 42 41.07 3.87 -24.98
C PRO A 42 39.86 4.79 -25.15
N PRO A 43 38.91 4.49 -26.08
CA PRO A 43 37.69 5.27 -26.28
C PRO A 43 36.94 5.47 -24.98
N ILE A 44 36.30 6.64 -24.78
CA ILE A 44 35.52 6.98 -23.56
C ILE A 44 34.55 5.84 -23.20
N ILE A 45 33.92 5.25 -24.20
CA ILE A 45 32.99 4.10 -24.04
C ILE A 45 33.67 2.91 -23.36
N SER A 46 34.91 2.53 -23.77
CA SER A 46 35.62 1.39 -23.17
C SER A 46 36.10 1.67 -21.73
N ARG A 47 36.31 2.94 -21.36
CA ARG A 47 36.59 3.33 -19.97
C ARG A 47 35.36 3.24 -19.10
N ILE A 48 34.21 3.65 -19.63
CA ILE A 48 32.93 3.56 -18.92
C ILE A 48 32.57 2.09 -18.64
N PHE A 49 32.65 1.22 -19.64
CA PHE A 49 32.38 -0.22 -19.46
C PHE A 49 33.34 -0.88 -18.45
N ARG A 50 34.65 -0.58 -18.51
CA ARG A 50 35.61 -1.10 -17.53
C ARG A 50 35.34 -0.62 -16.11
N SER A 51 34.95 0.64 -15.93
CA SER A 51 34.62 1.15 -14.58
C SER A 51 33.33 0.52 -14.03
N GLN A 52 32.35 0.23 -14.87
CA GLN A 52 31.13 -0.47 -14.49
C GLN A 52 31.40 -1.94 -14.13
N GLU A 53 32.22 -2.66 -14.92
CA GLU A 53 32.61 -4.04 -14.61
C GLU A 53 33.37 -4.14 -13.26
N VAL A 54 34.29 -3.23 -12.98
CA VAL A 54 35.02 -3.20 -11.71
C VAL A 54 34.10 -2.88 -10.53
N ALA A 55 33.18 -1.95 -10.69
CA ALA A 55 32.19 -1.64 -9.67
C ALA A 55 31.24 -2.81 -9.41
N MET A 56 30.71 -3.44 -10.43
CA MET A 56 29.83 -4.60 -10.34
C MET A 56 30.55 -5.79 -9.66
N GLU A 57 31.83 -6.06 -10.00
CA GLU A 57 32.63 -7.09 -9.34
C GLU A 57 32.80 -6.78 -7.84
N SER A 58 33.00 -5.51 -7.48
CA SER A 58 33.07 -5.07 -6.08
C SER A 58 31.77 -5.35 -5.32
N TYR A 59 30.59 -5.04 -5.91
CA TYR A 59 29.28 -5.30 -5.28
C TYR A 59 28.99 -6.80 -5.14
N ILE A 60 29.35 -7.62 -6.13
CA ILE A 60 29.23 -9.08 -6.04
C ILE A 60 30.11 -9.64 -4.92
N ASN A 61 31.35 -9.14 -4.77
CA ASN A 61 32.24 -9.56 -3.69
C ASN A 61 31.66 -9.16 -2.32
N GLU A 62 31.15 -7.95 -2.17
CA GLU A 62 30.47 -7.49 -0.94
C GLU A 62 29.24 -8.33 -0.65
N TYR A 63 28.41 -8.62 -1.65
CA TYR A 63 27.24 -9.49 -1.55
C TYR A 63 27.61 -10.86 -0.99
N ASN A 64 28.62 -11.50 -1.58
CA ASN A 64 29.07 -12.83 -1.14
C ASN A 64 29.62 -12.83 0.29
N GLN A 65 30.22 -11.73 0.75
CA GLN A 65 30.71 -11.60 2.12
C GLN A 65 29.55 -11.46 3.14
N LYS A 66 28.43 -10.86 2.73
CA LYS A 66 27.24 -10.64 3.57
C LYS A 66 26.22 -11.77 3.47
N LEU A 67 26.37 -12.68 2.51
CA LEU A 67 25.48 -13.82 2.32
C LEU A 67 25.67 -14.85 3.43
N VAL A 68 24.58 -15.10 4.16
CA VAL A 68 24.57 -16.04 5.30
C VAL A 68 23.28 -16.87 5.32
N SER A 69 23.26 -17.91 6.17
CA SER A 69 22.00 -18.65 6.41
C SER A 69 21.00 -17.83 7.24
N PRO A 70 19.72 -18.14 7.18
CA PRO A 70 18.70 -17.51 8.03
C PRO A 70 19.04 -17.61 9.53
N GLU A 71 19.51 -18.76 9.97
CA GLU A 71 19.92 -19.02 11.37
C GLU A 71 21.08 -18.14 11.80
N THR A 72 22.03 -17.86 10.90
CA THR A 72 23.16 -16.96 11.15
C THR A 72 22.70 -15.51 11.16
N ALA A 73 21.83 -15.12 10.22
CA ALA A 73 21.33 -13.74 10.10
C ALA A 73 20.58 -13.31 11.36
N VAL A 74 19.71 -14.18 11.91
CA VAL A 74 18.93 -13.85 13.12
C VAL A 74 19.77 -13.79 14.40
N GLN A 75 21.05 -14.20 14.38
CA GLN A 75 21.97 -13.98 15.52
C GLN A 75 22.27 -12.49 15.75
N LEU A 76 21.98 -11.63 14.79
CA LEU A 76 22.08 -10.18 14.95
C LEU A 76 21.05 -9.61 15.92
N VAL A 77 19.98 -10.37 16.24
CA VAL A 77 18.96 -9.98 17.21
C VAL A 77 19.39 -10.38 18.61
N ASN A 78 19.33 -9.44 19.56
CA ASN A 78 19.61 -9.66 20.98
C ASN A 78 18.34 -9.47 21.82
N SER A 79 18.37 -9.97 23.06
CA SER A 79 17.31 -9.73 24.04
C SER A 79 17.14 -8.23 24.28
N GLY A 80 15.88 -7.77 24.31
CA GLY A 80 15.52 -6.36 24.48
C GLY A 80 15.45 -5.56 23.18
N ASP A 81 15.92 -6.09 22.04
CA ASP A 81 15.92 -5.38 20.77
C ASP A 81 14.50 -5.09 20.24
N TRP A 82 14.38 -4.00 19.49
CA TRP A 82 13.27 -3.69 18.61
C TRP A 82 13.57 -4.17 17.19
N VAL A 83 12.74 -5.06 16.67
CA VAL A 83 12.85 -5.62 15.32
C VAL A 83 11.71 -5.11 14.45
N GLU A 84 12.05 -4.54 13.30
CA GLU A 84 11.09 -4.05 12.32
C GLU A 84 10.99 -4.99 11.13
N TYR A 85 9.78 -5.24 10.68
CA TYR A 85 9.50 -6.04 9.49
C TYR A 85 9.02 -5.15 8.35
N SER A 86 9.44 -5.44 7.13
CA SER A 86 8.79 -4.90 5.93
C SER A 86 7.31 -5.31 5.89
N ALA A 87 6.48 -4.49 5.23
CA ALA A 87 5.02 -4.52 5.34
C ALA A 87 4.35 -5.40 4.26
N PHE A 88 3.11 -5.77 4.49
CA PHE A 88 2.17 -6.40 3.56
C PHE A 88 2.66 -7.76 3.05
N VAL A 89 2.60 -7.99 1.73
CA VAL A 89 3.09 -9.22 1.09
C VAL A 89 4.61 -9.34 1.09
N MET A 90 5.31 -8.27 1.49
CA MET A 90 6.76 -8.22 1.65
C MET A 90 7.22 -8.51 3.09
N ALA A 91 6.33 -8.96 4.00
CA ALA A 91 6.73 -9.38 5.34
C ALA A 91 7.80 -10.50 5.27
N PRO A 92 8.87 -10.45 6.11
CA PRO A 92 10.01 -11.36 6.02
C PRO A 92 9.63 -12.76 6.52
N LYS A 93 9.31 -13.66 5.61
CA LYS A 93 8.78 -14.99 5.90
C LYS A 93 9.84 -15.92 6.52
N VAL A 94 11.01 -15.98 5.90
CA VAL A 94 12.07 -16.93 6.29
C VAL A 94 12.80 -16.44 7.55
N LEU A 95 13.02 -15.13 7.65
CA LEU A 95 13.65 -14.54 8.83
C LEU A 95 12.74 -14.58 10.06
N ASP A 96 11.43 -14.39 9.91
CA ASP A 96 10.45 -14.56 11.00
C ASP A 96 10.45 -16.01 11.52
N GLU A 97 10.45 -16.99 10.59
CA GLU A 97 10.54 -18.42 10.97
C GLU A 97 11.87 -18.73 11.69
N ALA A 98 12.99 -18.22 11.19
CA ALA A 98 14.29 -18.45 11.82
C ALA A 98 14.38 -17.79 13.20
N LEU A 99 13.87 -16.56 13.35
CA LEU A 99 13.85 -15.84 14.62
C LEU A 99 12.97 -16.59 15.66
N SER A 100 11.83 -17.13 15.24
CA SER A 100 10.92 -17.85 16.13
C SER A 100 11.56 -19.06 16.82
N LYS A 101 12.53 -19.72 16.18
CA LYS A 101 13.27 -20.85 16.72
C LYS A 101 14.18 -20.47 17.91
N ARG A 102 14.48 -19.18 18.07
CA ARG A 102 15.30 -18.64 19.16
C ARG A 102 14.50 -18.28 20.43
N VAL A 103 13.24 -18.72 20.52
CA VAL A 103 12.34 -18.42 21.64
C VAL A 103 12.94 -18.77 23.01
N ASN A 104 13.76 -19.83 23.12
CA ASN A 104 14.40 -20.21 24.39
C ASN A 104 15.73 -19.48 24.67
N GLU A 105 16.23 -18.69 23.74
CA GLU A 105 17.50 -17.98 23.82
C GLU A 105 17.30 -16.48 24.10
N LEU A 106 16.23 -15.91 23.53
CA LEU A 106 15.95 -14.47 23.56
C LEU A 106 14.90 -14.11 24.60
N TRP A 107 14.94 -12.85 25.04
CA TRP A 107 14.02 -12.31 26.02
C TRP A 107 13.64 -10.87 25.67
N ASP A 108 12.35 -10.51 25.82
CA ASP A 108 11.83 -9.14 25.64
C ASP A 108 12.15 -8.54 24.25
N VAL A 109 12.14 -9.35 23.20
CA VAL A 109 12.28 -8.85 21.81
C VAL A 109 10.95 -8.34 21.33
N LYS A 110 10.90 -7.09 20.89
CA LYS A 110 9.71 -6.40 20.44
C LYS A 110 9.70 -6.34 18.92
N ILE A 111 8.64 -6.85 18.31
CA ILE A 111 8.51 -6.89 16.85
C ILE A 111 7.38 -5.95 16.43
N ARG A 112 7.67 -5.07 15.46
CA ARG A 112 6.68 -4.25 14.78
C ARG A 112 6.53 -4.68 13.34
N ALA A 113 5.29 -4.84 12.90
CA ALA A 113 4.92 -5.22 11.53
C ALA A 113 3.72 -4.39 11.05
N THR A 114 3.37 -4.53 9.79
CA THR A 114 2.22 -3.85 9.19
C THR A 114 1.53 -4.78 8.21
N THR A 115 0.28 -5.15 8.50
CA THR A 115 -0.57 -5.93 7.60
C THR A 115 0.13 -7.17 7.04
N SER A 116 0.86 -7.91 7.90
CA SER A 116 1.52 -9.14 7.47
C SER A 116 0.49 -10.13 6.92
N ILE A 117 0.72 -10.62 5.71
CA ILE A 117 -0.15 -11.65 5.12
C ILE A 117 0.17 -13.03 5.71
N PHE A 118 1.39 -13.23 6.18
CA PHE A 118 1.80 -14.45 6.86
C PHE A 118 1.49 -14.38 8.36
N PRO A 119 1.06 -15.51 8.99
CA PRO A 119 1.01 -15.59 10.44
C PRO A 119 2.42 -15.42 11.02
N ALA A 120 2.61 -14.46 11.93
CA ALA A 120 3.90 -14.23 12.58
C ALA A 120 4.31 -15.44 13.43
N GLN A 121 5.39 -16.14 13.03
CA GLN A 121 5.88 -17.35 13.70
C GLN A 121 6.44 -17.01 15.08
N VAL A 122 7.07 -15.86 15.25
CA VAL A 122 7.54 -15.36 16.54
C VAL A 122 6.40 -15.24 17.56
N ALA A 123 5.23 -14.74 17.15
CA ALA A 123 4.07 -14.62 18.04
C ALA A 123 3.45 -16.01 18.37
N LEU A 124 3.45 -16.93 17.42
CA LEU A 124 2.93 -18.29 17.62
C LEU A 124 3.87 -19.15 18.48
N ALA A 125 5.19 -18.93 18.39
CA ALA A 125 6.20 -19.66 19.17
C ALA A 125 6.19 -19.27 20.65
N ASP A 126 5.72 -18.08 21.01
CA ASP A 126 5.68 -17.58 22.40
C ASP A 126 4.27 -17.13 22.85
N PRO A 127 3.35 -18.07 23.12
CA PRO A 127 2.04 -17.72 23.68
C PRO A 127 2.10 -17.00 25.04
N SER A 128 3.24 -17.11 25.73
CA SER A 128 3.45 -16.46 27.02
C SER A 128 3.78 -14.97 26.91
N ARG A 129 4.19 -14.51 25.72
CA ARG A 129 4.65 -13.14 25.45
C ARG A 129 5.80 -12.68 26.36
N ARG A 130 6.67 -13.57 26.72
CA ARG A 130 7.85 -13.27 27.55
C ARG A 130 9.10 -13.07 26.73
N HIS A 131 9.16 -13.75 25.59
CA HIS A 131 10.30 -13.75 24.68
C HIS A 131 10.08 -12.78 23.52
N PHE A 132 8.88 -12.84 22.91
CA PHE A 132 8.50 -12.02 21.76
C PHE A 132 7.22 -11.21 22.00
N LEU A 133 7.27 -9.91 21.78
CA LEU A 133 6.15 -8.99 21.87
C LEU A 133 5.81 -8.47 20.47
N TYR A 134 4.83 -9.09 19.82
CA TYR A 134 4.44 -8.72 18.47
C TYR A 134 3.37 -7.62 18.45
N SER A 135 3.59 -6.60 17.65
CA SER A 135 2.69 -5.48 17.46
C SER A 135 2.52 -5.16 15.97
N SER A 136 1.36 -4.64 15.58
CA SER A 136 1.11 -4.25 14.20
C SER A 136 0.43 -2.89 14.10
N TRP A 137 0.83 -2.12 13.10
CA TRP A 137 0.30 -0.81 12.78
C TRP A 137 -1.05 -0.86 12.06
N HIS A 138 -1.36 -1.98 11.40
CA HIS A 138 -2.61 -2.20 10.70
C HIS A 138 -2.87 -3.70 10.58
N PHE A 139 -4.08 -4.17 10.87
CA PHE A 139 -4.35 -5.60 10.97
C PHE A 139 -4.78 -6.25 9.67
N SER A 140 -4.06 -7.29 9.26
CA SER A 140 -4.49 -8.32 8.32
C SER A 140 -5.45 -9.31 8.98
N ALA A 141 -5.91 -10.29 8.20
CA ALA A 141 -6.68 -11.42 8.74
C ALA A 141 -5.86 -12.27 9.74
N ALA A 142 -4.56 -12.44 9.48
CA ALA A 142 -3.65 -13.17 10.36
C ALA A 142 -3.48 -12.43 11.70
N GLU A 143 -3.25 -11.13 11.66
CA GLU A 143 -3.05 -10.31 12.85
C GLU A 143 -4.32 -10.15 13.68
N ARG A 144 -5.52 -10.06 13.05
CA ARG A 144 -6.79 -10.14 13.78
C ARG A 144 -6.93 -11.43 14.59
N LYS A 145 -6.50 -12.56 14.00
CA LYS A 145 -6.50 -13.84 14.69
C LYS A 145 -5.53 -13.86 15.88
N LEU A 146 -4.30 -13.36 15.69
CA LEU A 146 -3.31 -13.22 16.76
C LEU A 146 -3.82 -12.29 17.86
N HIS A 147 -4.40 -11.13 17.51
CA HIS A 147 -4.95 -10.18 18.45
C HIS A 147 -6.09 -10.78 19.30
N SER A 148 -6.98 -11.57 18.68
CA SER A 148 -8.06 -12.25 19.41
C SER A 148 -7.55 -13.30 20.43
N GLN A 149 -6.31 -13.75 20.28
CA GLN A 149 -5.60 -14.65 21.18
C GLN A 149 -4.70 -13.90 22.18
N GLY A 150 -4.69 -12.57 22.17
CA GLY A 150 -3.82 -11.76 23.00
C GLY A 150 -2.35 -11.73 22.54
N LEU A 151 -2.04 -12.20 21.33
CA LEU A 151 -0.68 -12.36 20.80
C LEU A 151 -0.20 -11.20 19.91
N CYS A 152 -1.06 -10.24 19.61
CA CYS A 152 -0.72 -9.06 18.82
C CYS A 152 -1.30 -7.81 19.45
N SER A 153 -0.52 -6.75 19.56
CA SER A 153 -0.95 -5.43 20.00
C SER A 153 -1.14 -4.50 18.81
N TYR A 154 -2.12 -3.60 18.86
CA TYR A 154 -2.34 -2.58 17.85
C TYR A 154 -1.58 -1.30 18.15
N ILE A 155 -0.99 -0.68 17.14
CA ILE A 155 -0.31 0.62 17.24
C ILE A 155 -1.06 1.63 16.38
N PRO A 156 -1.77 2.62 16.96
CA PRO A 156 -2.48 3.64 16.17
C PRO A 156 -1.51 4.67 15.58
N PHE A 157 -1.73 5.05 14.33
CA PHE A 157 -0.98 6.10 13.64
C PHE A 157 -1.73 6.60 12.40
N LEU A 158 -1.36 7.78 11.90
CA LEU A 158 -1.70 8.23 10.55
C LEU A 158 -0.64 7.69 9.58
N PHE A 159 -1.07 7.06 8.50
CA PHE A 159 -0.17 6.30 7.66
C PHE A 159 0.93 7.17 7.01
N HIS A 160 0.58 8.38 6.57
CA HIS A 160 1.58 9.30 6.00
C HIS A 160 2.63 9.76 7.02
N GLU A 161 2.36 9.70 8.33
CA GLU A 161 3.29 10.11 9.37
C GLU A 161 4.34 9.05 9.71
N ALA A 162 4.20 7.81 9.21
CA ALA A 162 5.11 6.72 9.57
C ALA A 162 6.59 7.09 9.42
N PRO A 163 7.08 7.68 8.31
CA PRO A 163 8.48 8.07 8.21
C PRO A 163 8.93 9.07 9.28
N LEU A 164 8.04 9.99 9.68
CA LEU A 164 8.33 10.98 10.74
C LEU A 164 8.37 10.32 12.12
N LEU A 165 7.56 9.27 12.36
CA LEU A 165 7.62 8.51 13.61
C LEU A 165 8.97 7.81 13.75
N TYR A 166 9.49 7.18 12.68
CA TYR A 166 10.84 6.58 12.70
C TYR A 166 11.93 7.64 12.86
N GLN A 167 11.76 8.81 12.27
CA GLN A 167 12.73 9.89 12.40
C GLN A 167 12.81 10.44 13.83
N HIS A 168 11.68 10.54 14.56
CA HIS A 168 11.62 11.33 15.79
C HIS A 168 11.35 10.52 17.06
N TYR A 169 10.64 9.38 16.99
CA TYR A 169 10.06 8.73 18.17
C TYR A 169 10.38 7.23 18.28
N ILE A 170 10.73 6.57 17.18
CA ILE A 170 10.88 5.12 17.16
C ILE A 170 12.34 4.74 17.07
N ASP A 171 12.78 3.88 17.99
CA ASP A 171 14.07 3.20 17.90
C ASP A 171 13.89 1.85 17.20
N THR A 172 14.87 1.51 16.36
CA THR A 172 14.96 0.25 15.63
C THR A 172 16.36 -0.32 15.78
N ASP A 173 16.45 -1.50 16.35
CA ASP A 173 17.74 -2.18 16.54
C ASP A 173 18.09 -3.03 15.31
N VAL A 174 17.10 -3.77 14.80
CA VAL A 174 17.27 -4.63 13.63
C VAL A 174 16.09 -4.46 12.66
N ALA A 175 16.37 -4.31 11.38
CA ALA A 175 15.36 -4.35 10.32
C ALA A 175 15.47 -5.65 9.51
N PHE A 176 14.37 -6.37 9.35
CA PHE A 176 14.22 -7.50 8.44
C PHE A 176 13.40 -7.07 7.23
N LEU A 177 14.03 -6.95 6.08
CA LEU A 177 13.44 -6.39 4.88
C LEU A 177 13.46 -7.38 3.73
N THR A 178 12.29 -7.74 3.20
CA THR A 178 12.19 -8.52 1.96
C THR A 178 12.37 -7.60 0.77
N VAL A 179 13.22 -7.99 -0.17
CA VAL A 179 13.63 -7.17 -1.31
C VAL A 179 13.77 -7.99 -2.59
N ALA A 180 13.75 -7.31 -3.74
CA ALA A 180 14.14 -7.90 -5.02
C ALA A 180 15.66 -8.19 -5.07
N PRO A 181 16.14 -9.05 -5.99
CA PRO A 181 17.56 -9.26 -6.22
C PRO A 181 18.32 -7.97 -6.49
N MET A 182 19.60 -7.96 -6.09
CA MET A 182 20.52 -6.83 -6.31
C MET A 182 20.68 -6.53 -7.81
N ASP A 183 20.66 -5.26 -8.16
CA ASP A 183 20.96 -4.81 -9.51
C ASP A 183 22.48 -4.63 -9.76
N GLU A 184 22.84 -4.28 -10.99
CA GLU A 184 24.22 -4.06 -11.41
C GLU A 184 24.90 -2.85 -10.74
N HIS A 185 24.12 -2.02 -10.04
CA HIS A 185 24.59 -0.84 -9.31
C HIS A 185 24.66 -1.06 -7.79
N GLY A 186 24.38 -2.27 -7.32
CA GLY A 186 24.42 -2.63 -5.90
C GLY A 186 23.17 -2.27 -5.12
N PHE A 187 22.02 -2.00 -5.79
CA PHE A 187 20.77 -1.66 -5.14
C PHE A 187 19.79 -2.85 -5.07
N PHE A 188 19.07 -2.93 -3.97
CA PHE A 188 17.94 -3.82 -3.75
C PHE A 188 16.66 -3.03 -3.72
N ASN A 189 15.72 -3.36 -4.60
CA ASN A 189 14.41 -2.69 -4.66
C ASN A 189 13.47 -3.27 -3.61
N PHE A 190 12.69 -2.42 -2.93
CA PHE A 190 11.71 -2.83 -1.91
C PHE A 190 10.46 -3.51 -2.49
N GLY A 191 10.44 -3.77 -3.79
CA GLY A 191 9.38 -4.48 -4.46
C GLY A 191 8.04 -3.79 -4.34
N THR A 192 7.01 -4.56 -4.00
CA THR A 192 5.63 -4.06 -3.93
C THR A 192 5.33 -3.19 -2.71
N SER A 193 6.27 -3.02 -1.76
CA SER A 193 6.06 -2.26 -0.53
C SER A 193 7.17 -1.25 -0.27
N ASN A 194 7.14 -0.13 -1.00
CA ASN A 194 7.96 1.03 -0.66
C ASN A 194 7.52 1.59 0.70
N SER A 195 6.28 2.07 0.79
CA SER A 195 5.62 2.44 2.05
C SER A 195 6.52 3.31 2.94
N PHE A 196 6.97 2.80 4.06
CA PHE A 196 7.95 3.43 4.95
C PHE A 196 9.20 2.56 5.16
N THR A 197 9.46 1.62 4.25
CA THR A 197 10.56 0.66 4.35
C THR A 197 11.92 1.37 4.40
N LYS A 198 12.12 2.44 3.61
CA LYS A 198 13.34 3.25 3.67
C LYS A 198 13.53 3.93 5.03
N ALA A 199 12.45 4.45 5.62
CA ALA A 199 12.53 5.07 6.96
C ALA A 199 12.89 4.05 8.05
N ILE A 200 12.39 2.80 7.95
CA ILE A 200 12.84 1.70 8.81
C ILE A 200 14.34 1.47 8.62
N ALA A 201 14.80 1.34 7.38
CA ALA A 201 16.22 1.08 7.07
C ALA A 201 17.13 2.21 7.59
N ASP A 202 16.73 3.47 7.41
CA ASP A 202 17.53 4.62 7.85
C ASP A 202 17.62 4.73 9.38
N ARG A 203 16.65 4.16 10.11
CA ARG A 203 16.62 4.17 11.57
C ARG A 203 17.31 2.96 12.19
N ALA A 204 17.36 1.84 11.48
CA ALA A 204 17.88 0.58 11.99
C ALA A 204 19.39 0.64 12.26
N LYS A 205 19.83 0.05 13.37
CA LYS A 205 21.26 -0.12 13.68
C LYS A 205 21.88 -1.27 12.88
N ARG A 206 21.07 -2.25 12.48
CA ARG A 206 21.43 -3.42 11.69
C ARG A 206 20.35 -3.75 10.69
N ILE A 207 20.73 -4.06 9.48
CA ILE A 207 19.81 -4.35 8.39
C ILE A 207 20.11 -5.73 7.82
N VAL A 208 19.11 -6.60 7.85
CA VAL A 208 19.13 -7.94 7.26
C VAL A 208 18.15 -7.98 6.10
N LEU A 209 18.62 -8.31 4.92
CA LEU A 209 17.78 -8.47 3.74
C LEU A 209 17.39 -9.94 3.53
N GLU A 210 16.08 -10.17 3.32
CA GLU A 210 15.55 -11.40 2.76
C GLU A 210 15.36 -11.17 1.25
N VAL A 211 16.36 -11.55 0.46
CA VAL A 211 16.37 -11.38 -1.00
C VAL A 211 15.55 -12.49 -1.63
N ASN A 212 14.42 -12.14 -2.24
CA ASN A 212 13.53 -13.10 -2.89
C ASN A 212 13.49 -12.87 -4.40
N ASP A 213 13.86 -13.89 -5.18
CA ASP A 213 13.94 -13.84 -6.65
C ASP A 213 12.59 -13.69 -7.36
N LYS A 214 11.47 -13.77 -6.63
CA LYS A 214 10.10 -13.57 -7.14
C LYS A 214 9.60 -12.14 -6.95
N VAL A 215 10.31 -11.30 -6.21
CA VAL A 215 9.90 -9.92 -5.94
C VAL A 215 10.05 -9.06 -7.20
N PRO A 216 8.99 -8.38 -7.66
CA PRO A 216 9.08 -7.47 -8.79
C PRO A 216 9.90 -6.23 -8.44
N VAL A 217 10.66 -5.72 -9.40
CA VAL A 217 11.31 -4.41 -9.30
C VAL A 217 10.28 -3.33 -9.61
N CYS A 218 9.88 -2.57 -8.62
CA CYS A 218 8.92 -1.47 -8.75
C CYS A 218 9.67 -0.14 -8.91
N LEU A 219 9.55 0.47 -10.09
CA LEU A 219 10.19 1.75 -10.37
C LEU A 219 9.52 2.86 -9.56
N GLY A 220 10.31 3.78 -9.04
CA GLY A 220 9.83 4.85 -8.19
C GLY A 220 10.45 6.20 -8.49
N GLY A 221 10.12 7.18 -7.65
CA GLY A 221 10.70 8.52 -7.69
C GLY A 221 11.82 8.69 -6.68
N SER A 222 11.68 8.05 -5.50
CA SER A 222 12.66 8.10 -4.43
C SER A 222 12.34 7.03 -3.38
N ASN A 223 13.34 6.64 -2.60
CA ASN A 223 13.20 5.77 -1.45
C ASN A 223 12.69 4.35 -1.76
N GLU A 224 12.73 3.89 -3.02
CA GLU A 224 12.25 2.58 -3.43
C GLU A 224 13.32 1.46 -3.34
N SER A 225 14.52 1.81 -2.87
CA SER A 225 15.65 0.88 -2.84
C SER A 225 16.65 1.17 -1.72
N ILE A 226 17.53 0.20 -1.45
CA ILE A 226 18.65 0.30 -0.51
C ILE A 226 19.93 -0.19 -1.17
N HIS A 227 21.04 0.51 -0.93
CA HIS A 227 22.35 0.12 -1.46
C HIS A 227 23.02 -0.91 -0.54
N ILE A 228 23.76 -1.84 -1.12
CA ILE A 228 24.44 -2.94 -0.41
C ILE A 228 25.36 -2.48 0.73
N SER A 229 25.98 -1.30 0.61
CA SER A 229 26.84 -0.74 1.66
C SER A 229 26.12 -0.41 2.96
N GLN A 230 24.79 -0.37 2.95
CA GLN A 230 23.96 -0.12 4.13
C GLN A 230 23.49 -1.41 4.83
N VAL A 231 23.78 -2.59 4.25
CA VAL A 231 23.25 -3.90 4.65
C VAL A 231 24.29 -4.65 5.49
N ASP A 232 23.86 -5.31 6.55
CA ASP A 232 24.75 -6.10 7.41
C ASP A 232 24.76 -7.58 7.05
N ALA A 233 23.62 -8.15 6.66
CA ALA A 233 23.49 -9.54 6.27
C ALA A 233 22.44 -9.74 5.18
N ILE A 234 22.66 -10.76 4.34
CA ILE A 234 21.79 -11.13 3.22
C ILE A 234 21.44 -12.60 3.35
N VAL A 235 20.14 -12.90 3.18
CA VAL A 235 19.58 -14.26 3.09
C VAL A 235 18.89 -14.40 1.75
N GLU A 236 19.29 -15.35 0.92
CA GLU A 236 18.62 -15.67 -0.34
C GLU A 236 17.43 -16.59 -0.10
N THR A 237 16.33 -16.27 -0.74
CA THR A 237 15.08 -17.03 -0.67
C THR A 237 14.40 -17.13 -2.03
N SER A 238 13.48 -18.07 -2.17
CA SER A 238 12.66 -18.21 -3.37
C SER A 238 11.27 -18.69 -2.95
N TRP A 239 10.32 -17.77 -2.86
CA TRP A 239 8.91 -18.08 -2.57
C TRP A 239 7.98 -17.14 -3.35
N ASP A 240 6.84 -17.66 -3.79
CA ASP A 240 5.89 -16.89 -4.56
C ASP A 240 5.24 -15.79 -3.70
N ILE A 241 5.18 -14.57 -4.23
CA ILE A 241 4.49 -13.46 -3.57
C ILE A 241 3.00 -13.82 -3.44
N PRO A 242 2.41 -13.70 -2.23
CA PRO A 242 1.02 -14.06 -2.02
C PRO A 242 0.08 -13.25 -2.89
N GLU A 243 -0.84 -13.93 -3.55
CA GLU A 243 -1.93 -13.30 -4.27
C GLU A 243 -3.09 -12.98 -3.33
N ILE A 244 -3.70 -11.82 -3.50
CA ILE A 244 -4.88 -11.40 -2.76
C ILE A 244 -6.10 -11.66 -3.63
N PRO A 245 -6.98 -12.61 -3.26
CA PRO A 245 -8.13 -12.93 -4.07
C PRO A 245 -9.13 -11.76 -4.11
N ASN A 246 -9.67 -11.49 -5.29
CA ASN A 246 -10.73 -10.51 -5.45
C ASN A 246 -12.04 -11.04 -4.83
N PRO A 247 -12.68 -10.32 -3.90
CA PRO A 247 -13.96 -10.72 -3.33
C PRO A 247 -15.07 -10.67 -4.38
N LYS A 248 -16.09 -11.54 -4.22
CA LYS A 248 -17.25 -11.54 -5.11
C LYS A 248 -18.07 -10.26 -4.93
N ILE A 249 -18.35 -9.60 -6.05
CA ILE A 249 -19.20 -8.41 -6.11
C ILE A 249 -20.66 -8.83 -6.03
N ASN A 250 -21.39 -8.30 -5.05
CA ASN A 250 -22.84 -8.51 -4.90
C ASN A 250 -23.66 -7.34 -5.46
N ASP A 251 -24.98 -7.38 -5.35
CA ASP A 251 -25.86 -6.34 -5.93
C ASP A 251 -25.79 -5.01 -5.16
N VAL A 252 -25.55 -5.04 -3.84
CA VAL A 252 -25.32 -3.85 -3.02
C VAL A 252 -24.04 -3.14 -3.47
N ASP A 253 -22.95 -3.89 -3.66
CA ASP A 253 -21.67 -3.34 -4.17
C ASP A 253 -21.89 -2.66 -5.54
N ARG A 254 -22.66 -3.30 -6.43
CA ARG A 254 -22.99 -2.73 -7.76
C ARG A 254 -23.83 -1.46 -7.66
N ALA A 255 -24.80 -1.42 -6.73
CA ALA A 255 -25.66 -0.26 -6.54
C ALA A 255 -24.84 0.94 -6.03
N ILE A 256 -23.97 0.73 -5.03
CA ILE A 256 -23.04 1.76 -4.54
C ILE A 256 -22.11 2.22 -5.64
N ALA A 257 -21.50 1.27 -6.38
CA ALA A 257 -20.57 1.58 -7.47
C ALA A 257 -21.21 2.45 -8.56
N ARG A 258 -22.49 2.24 -8.93
CA ARG A 258 -23.21 3.11 -9.87
C ARG A 258 -23.30 4.55 -9.38
N LEU A 259 -23.58 4.75 -8.09
CA LEU A 259 -23.65 6.09 -7.49
C LEU A 259 -22.28 6.76 -7.39
N VAL A 260 -21.22 5.98 -7.17
CA VAL A 260 -19.83 6.44 -7.21
C VAL A 260 -19.45 6.88 -8.62
N MET A 261 -19.84 6.13 -9.67
CA MET A 261 -19.57 6.48 -11.07
C MET A 261 -20.10 7.84 -11.47
N GLU A 262 -21.22 8.30 -10.88
CA GLU A 262 -21.79 9.64 -11.13
C GLU A 262 -20.88 10.78 -10.59
N GLU A 263 -19.94 10.48 -9.70
CA GLU A 263 -19.03 11.46 -9.13
C GLU A 263 -17.67 11.51 -9.85
N ILE A 264 -17.44 10.63 -10.83
CA ILE A 264 -16.20 10.53 -11.59
C ILE A 264 -16.39 11.16 -12.98
N GLU A 265 -15.53 12.08 -13.34
CA GLU A 265 -15.53 12.74 -14.65
C GLU A 265 -14.19 12.51 -15.38
N ASP A 266 -14.14 12.80 -16.67
CA ASP A 266 -12.93 12.72 -17.46
C ASP A 266 -11.79 13.52 -16.83
N GLY A 267 -10.61 12.92 -16.81
CA GLY A 267 -9.40 13.50 -16.22
C GLY A 267 -9.36 13.49 -14.69
N ALA A 268 -10.33 12.84 -14.01
CA ALA A 268 -10.28 12.65 -12.55
C ALA A 268 -9.03 11.87 -12.13
N CYS A 269 -8.48 12.20 -10.96
CA CYS A 269 -7.38 11.48 -10.34
C CYS A 269 -7.91 10.55 -9.25
N LEU A 270 -7.75 9.24 -9.43
CA LEU A 270 -8.42 8.23 -8.63
C LEU A 270 -7.56 7.71 -7.48
N GLN A 271 -8.21 7.47 -6.32
CA GLN A 271 -7.79 6.59 -5.27
C GLN A 271 -8.92 5.59 -4.97
N LEU A 272 -8.61 4.30 -5.10
CA LEU A 272 -9.50 3.19 -4.77
C LEU A 272 -8.90 2.35 -3.64
N GLY A 273 -9.72 1.96 -2.68
CA GLY A 273 -9.37 0.95 -1.68
C GLY A 273 -9.46 -0.48 -2.22
N ILE A 274 -9.32 -1.46 -1.33
CA ILE A 274 -9.58 -2.87 -1.61
C ILE A 274 -11.01 -3.26 -1.22
N GLY A 275 -11.52 -4.31 -1.85
CA GLY A 275 -12.81 -4.90 -1.51
C GLY A 275 -13.74 -5.03 -2.71
N ALA A 276 -14.92 -5.62 -2.49
CA ALA A 276 -15.87 -5.90 -3.56
C ALA A 276 -16.40 -4.62 -4.22
N MET A 277 -16.72 -3.60 -3.43
CA MET A 277 -17.25 -2.34 -3.95
C MET A 277 -16.20 -1.56 -4.77
N PRO A 278 -14.95 -1.31 -4.31
CA PRO A 278 -13.92 -0.69 -5.15
C PRO A 278 -13.62 -1.48 -6.43
N ASN A 279 -13.62 -2.81 -6.37
CA ASN A 279 -13.46 -3.64 -7.55
C ASN A 279 -14.65 -3.48 -8.53
N ALA A 280 -15.88 -3.32 -8.02
CA ALA A 280 -17.04 -3.03 -8.86
C ALA A 280 -16.90 -1.66 -9.55
N VAL A 281 -16.42 -0.64 -8.86
CA VAL A 281 -16.14 0.69 -9.45
C VAL A 281 -15.09 0.56 -10.55
N GLY A 282 -13.95 -0.10 -10.29
CA GLY A 282 -12.91 -0.29 -11.30
C GLY A 282 -13.39 -1.04 -12.53
N ALA A 283 -14.18 -2.11 -12.34
CA ALA A 283 -14.77 -2.85 -13.45
C ALA A 283 -15.77 -2.01 -14.27
N MET A 284 -16.56 -1.15 -13.63
CA MET A 284 -17.48 -0.24 -14.32
C MET A 284 -16.69 0.84 -15.09
N ILE A 285 -15.63 1.40 -14.52
CA ILE A 285 -14.76 2.37 -15.22
C ILE A 285 -14.16 1.72 -16.47
N ALA A 286 -13.61 0.51 -16.37
CA ALA A 286 -13.01 -0.20 -17.50
C ALA A 286 -14.01 -0.48 -18.66
N GLN A 287 -15.32 -0.49 -18.37
CA GLN A 287 -16.39 -0.68 -19.35
C GLN A 287 -17.09 0.62 -19.75
N SER A 288 -16.66 1.76 -19.22
CA SER A 288 -17.27 3.07 -19.48
C SER A 288 -16.54 3.84 -20.58
N ASP A 289 -17.10 4.98 -20.96
CA ASP A 289 -16.50 5.94 -21.88
C ASP A 289 -15.56 6.95 -21.18
N LEU A 290 -15.30 6.80 -19.87
CA LEU A 290 -14.41 7.67 -19.10
C LEU A 290 -12.99 7.65 -19.65
N LYS A 291 -12.39 8.84 -19.78
CA LYS A 291 -11.08 9.03 -20.43
C LYS A 291 -10.14 9.86 -19.56
N ASP A 292 -8.84 9.62 -19.83
CA ASP A 292 -7.75 10.43 -19.32
C ASP A 292 -7.64 10.47 -17.79
N LEU A 293 -8.14 9.43 -17.13
CA LEU A 293 -8.04 9.29 -15.69
C LEU A 293 -6.58 9.25 -15.24
N GLY A 294 -6.30 9.82 -14.09
CA GLY A 294 -5.04 9.74 -13.37
C GLY A 294 -5.16 8.77 -12.19
N VAL A 295 -4.00 8.35 -11.68
CA VAL A 295 -3.91 7.53 -10.47
C VAL A 295 -2.92 8.18 -9.50
N HIS A 296 -3.40 8.45 -8.28
CA HIS A 296 -2.61 8.80 -7.11
C HIS A 296 -3.27 8.11 -5.93
N THR A 297 -2.74 6.96 -5.54
CA THR A 297 -3.40 6.04 -4.62
C THR A 297 -2.43 5.51 -3.58
N GLU A 298 -2.92 5.15 -2.40
CA GLU A 298 -2.13 4.43 -1.42
C GLU A 298 -1.75 3.05 -1.96
N MET A 299 -2.75 2.25 -2.26
CA MET A 299 -2.58 0.89 -2.78
C MET A 299 -2.87 0.83 -4.28
N LEU A 300 -1.97 0.21 -5.05
CA LEU A 300 -2.24 -0.20 -6.41
C LEU A 300 -2.84 -1.61 -6.42
N VAL A 301 -3.96 -1.79 -7.11
CA VAL A 301 -4.73 -3.05 -7.18
C VAL A 301 -5.03 -3.45 -8.62
N ASP A 302 -5.48 -4.70 -8.84
CA ASP A 302 -5.74 -5.26 -10.18
C ASP A 302 -6.68 -4.39 -11.03
N SER A 303 -7.68 -3.76 -10.43
CA SER A 303 -8.63 -2.91 -11.17
C SER A 303 -7.96 -1.73 -11.88
N TYR A 304 -6.82 -1.23 -11.41
CA TYR A 304 -6.07 -0.20 -12.14
C TYR A 304 -5.40 -0.75 -13.40
N VAL A 305 -4.97 -2.00 -13.36
CA VAL A 305 -4.42 -2.69 -14.55
C VAL A 305 -5.51 -2.84 -15.58
N ASP A 306 -6.71 -3.30 -15.19
CA ASP A 306 -7.86 -3.46 -16.07
C ASP A 306 -8.29 -2.13 -16.72
N MET A 307 -8.36 -1.04 -15.92
CA MET A 307 -8.67 0.31 -16.41
C MET A 307 -7.59 0.87 -17.36
N TYR A 308 -6.32 0.56 -17.11
CA TYR A 308 -5.21 0.95 -17.99
C TYR A 308 -5.26 0.21 -19.33
N GLU A 309 -5.45 -1.10 -19.29
CA GLU A 309 -5.59 -1.93 -20.48
C GLU A 309 -6.83 -1.54 -21.33
N ALA A 310 -7.91 -1.11 -20.67
CA ALA A 310 -9.09 -0.56 -21.33
C ALA A 310 -8.87 0.86 -21.92
N GLY A 311 -7.72 1.50 -21.66
CA GLY A 311 -7.41 2.83 -22.18
C GLY A 311 -8.04 3.99 -21.41
N CYS A 312 -8.66 3.74 -20.23
CA CYS A 312 -9.26 4.79 -19.40
C CYS A 312 -8.21 5.64 -18.68
N ILE A 313 -7.06 5.03 -18.32
CA ILE A 313 -5.99 5.70 -17.56
C ILE A 313 -4.87 6.14 -18.50
N THR A 314 -4.62 7.46 -18.56
CA THR A 314 -3.46 8.03 -19.25
C THR A 314 -2.56 8.86 -18.31
N GLY A 315 -3.12 9.40 -17.23
CA GLY A 315 -2.43 10.30 -16.30
C GLY A 315 -2.03 11.65 -16.90
N ARG A 316 -2.46 11.97 -18.12
CA ARG A 316 -2.01 13.19 -18.83
C ARG A 316 -2.50 14.49 -18.21
N HIS A 317 -3.61 14.45 -17.46
CA HIS A 317 -4.19 15.60 -16.79
C HIS A 317 -3.77 15.75 -15.32
N LYS A 318 -2.98 14.82 -14.79
CA LYS A 318 -2.42 14.97 -13.44
C LYS A 318 -1.58 16.23 -13.35
N SER A 319 -1.69 16.95 -12.22
CA SER A 319 -0.91 18.16 -11.96
C SER A 319 0.52 17.82 -11.51
N ILE A 320 0.68 16.72 -10.78
CA ILE A 320 1.97 16.11 -10.39
C ILE A 320 2.05 14.68 -10.91
N ASP A 321 3.24 14.15 -11.11
CA ASP A 321 3.50 12.79 -11.62
C ASP A 321 2.71 12.47 -12.90
N ARG A 322 2.74 13.39 -13.86
CA ARG A 322 2.03 13.23 -15.14
C ARG A 322 2.47 11.95 -15.83
N TYR A 323 1.49 11.22 -16.40
CA TYR A 323 1.67 9.94 -17.07
C TYR A 323 2.11 8.79 -16.14
N LYS A 324 2.08 8.99 -14.81
CA LYS A 324 2.44 7.98 -13.82
C LYS A 324 1.24 7.61 -12.95
N MET A 325 1.14 6.33 -12.62
CA MET A 325 0.33 5.83 -11.51
C MET A 325 1.20 5.91 -10.25
N ALA A 326 1.00 6.93 -9.42
CA ALA A 326 1.70 7.09 -8.16
C ALA A 326 1.02 6.25 -7.07
N TYR A 327 1.80 5.47 -6.33
CA TYR A 327 1.32 4.59 -5.26
C TYR A 327 2.42 4.30 -4.25
N THR A 328 2.07 3.80 -3.06
CA THR A 328 3.08 3.47 -2.04
C THR A 328 3.27 1.97 -1.82
N PHE A 329 2.25 1.15 -2.08
CA PHE A 329 2.38 -0.31 -2.13
C PHE A 329 1.38 -0.92 -3.13
N ALA A 330 1.64 -2.16 -3.55
CA ALA A 330 0.79 -2.92 -4.47
C ALA A 330 0.46 -4.30 -3.89
N MET A 331 -0.82 -4.66 -3.91
CA MET A 331 -1.29 -6.00 -3.54
C MET A 331 -2.43 -6.43 -4.46
N GLY A 332 -2.33 -7.63 -5.00
CA GLY A 332 -3.34 -8.17 -5.90
C GLY A 332 -2.96 -9.55 -6.42
N SER A 333 -3.27 -9.80 -7.67
CA SER A 333 -2.93 -11.04 -8.37
C SER A 333 -1.53 -11.00 -8.99
N LYS A 334 -1.10 -12.13 -9.50
CA LYS A 334 0.13 -12.25 -10.29
C LYS A 334 0.15 -11.26 -11.48
N LYS A 335 -1.01 -10.99 -12.12
CA LYS A 335 -1.15 -10.01 -13.21
C LYS A 335 -0.68 -8.63 -12.76
N LEU A 336 -1.06 -8.18 -11.57
CA LEU A 336 -0.61 -6.91 -11.02
C LEU A 336 0.91 -6.91 -10.79
N TYR A 337 1.47 -7.98 -10.21
CA TYR A 337 2.90 -8.06 -9.93
C TYR A 337 3.75 -8.08 -11.20
N GLU A 338 3.28 -8.74 -12.26
CA GLU A 338 3.89 -8.69 -13.59
C GLU A 338 3.78 -7.29 -14.22
N PHE A 339 2.63 -6.62 -14.04
CA PHE A 339 2.41 -5.27 -14.56
C PHE A 339 3.33 -4.22 -13.93
N VAL A 340 3.55 -4.26 -12.62
CA VAL A 340 4.40 -3.25 -11.94
C VAL A 340 5.90 -3.50 -12.15
N HIS A 341 6.30 -4.72 -12.58
CA HIS A 341 7.70 -5.06 -12.75
C HIS A 341 8.36 -4.21 -13.85
N ARG A 342 9.32 -3.37 -13.46
CA ARG A 342 10.08 -2.47 -14.36
C ARG A 342 9.21 -1.64 -15.31
N ASN A 343 7.99 -1.34 -14.89
CA ASN A 343 7.03 -0.59 -15.70
C ASN A 343 7.15 0.92 -15.44
N PRO A 344 7.60 1.73 -16.41
CA PRO A 344 7.78 3.16 -16.22
C PRO A 344 6.47 3.95 -16.07
N VAL A 345 5.32 3.36 -16.35
CA VAL A 345 4.00 3.97 -16.07
C VAL A 345 3.71 3.98 -14.57
N CYS A 346 4.28 3.05 -13.83
CA CYS A 346 4.16 2.94 -12.39
C CYS A 346 5.22 3.80 -11.69
N ALA A 347 4.84 4.44 -10.58
CA ALA A 347 5.76 5.21 -9.74
C ALA A 347 5.51 4.87 -8.26
N SER A 348 6.35 4.00 -7.73
CA SER A 348 6.36 3.62 -6.31
C SER A 348 7.05 4.72 -5.49
N HIS A 349 6.33 5.33 -4.56
CA HIS A 349 6.85 6.35 -3.66
C HIS A 349 6.73 5.90 -2.20
N ASP A 350 7.47 6.55 -1.32
CA ASP A 350 7.23 6.41 0.12
C ASP A 350 5.85 6.98 0.51
N VAL A 351 5.37 6.55 1.68
CA VAL A 351 4.02 6.93 2.13
C VAL A 351 3.90 8.42 2.49
N LEU A 352 4.99 9.06 2.92
CA LEU A 352 5.00 10.49 3.22
C LEU A 352 4.73 11.31 1.95
N TYR A 353 5.20 10.85 0.78
CA TYR A 353 4.89 11.49 -0.49
C TYR A 353 3.46 11.18 -0.96
N THR A 354 3.09 9.90 -0.96
CA THR A 354 1.84 9.45 -1.59
C THR A 354 0.61 9.84 -0.77
N ASN A 355 0.69 9.73 0.54
CA ASN A 355 -0.44 9.92 1.44
C ASN A 355 -0.50 11.30 2.09
N ASP A 356 0.52 12.16 1.94
CA ASP A 356 0.42 13.53 2.47
C ASP A 356 -0.79 14.25 1.85
N PRO A 357 -1.76 14.69 2.66
CA PRO A 357 -2.94 15.42 2.19
C PRO A 357 -2.59 16.66 1.35
N ALA A 358 -1.44 17.29 1.58
CA ALA A 358 -0.98 18.43 0.78
C ALA A 358 -0.56 17.98 -0.62
N ASN A 359 0.12 16.84 -0.77
CA ASN A 359 0.49 16.28 -2.06
C ASN A 359 -0.72 15.74 -2.82
N ILE A 360 -1.63 15.02 -2.14
CA ILE A 360 -2.91 14.58 -2.72
C ILE A 360 -3.65 15.77 -3.33
N ALA A 361 -3.77 16.86 -2.58
CA ALA A 361 -4.49 18.09 -3.00
C ALA A 361 -3.85 18.81 -4.20
N ARG A 362 -2.61 18.50 -4.57
CA ARG A 362 -1.95 19.09 -5.74
C ARG A 362 -2.48 18.56 -7.07
N ASN A 363 -3.03 17.36 -7.10
CA ASN A 363 -3.76 16.89 -8.27
C ASN A 363 -5.17 17.48 -8.27
N ASP A 364 -5.63 17.91 -9.44
CA ASP A 364 -7.02 18.34 -9.62
C ASP A 364 -7.96 17.14 -9.70
N LYS A 365 -9.23 17.33 -9.32
CA LYS A 365 -10.30 16.34 -9.43
C LYS A 365 -9.95 15.00 -8.77
N VAL A 366 -9.35 15.05 -7.60
CA VAL A 366 -9.07 13.82 -6.84
C VAL A 366 -10.38 13.22 -6.35
N VAL A 367 -10.66 11.97 -6.73
CA VAL A 367 -11.79 11.20 -6.21
C VAL A 367 -11.25 10.08 -5.35
N ALA A 368 -11.38 10.26 -4.02
CA ALA A 368 -10.95 9.28 -3.02
C ALA A 368 -12.14 8.42 -2.59
N ILE A 369 -12.06 7.11 -2.81
CA ILE A 369 -13.15 6.16 -2.61
C ILE A 369 -12.74 5.16 -1.54
N ASN A 370 -13.38 5.25 -0.37
CA ASN A 370 -13.03 4.47 0.82
C ASN A 370 -14.24 3.81 1.47
N ASN A 371 -14.06 2.62 2.01
CA ASN A 371 -15.09 1.88 2.73
C ASN A 371 -15.12 2.23 4.22
N ALA A 372 -16.29 2.11 4.85
CA ALA A 372 -16.47 2.24 6.29
C ALA A 372 -17.18 1.04 6.90
N ILE A 373 -16.97 0.82 8.21
CA ILE A 373 -17.69 -0.18 8.99
C ILE A 373 -19.02 0.39 9.45
N GLU A 374 -19.03 1.61 10.01
CA GLU A 374 -20.23 2.31 10.43
C GLU A 374 -20.04 3.83 10.43
N ILE A 375 -21.13 4.57 10.43
CA ILE A 375 -21.19 6.04 10.54
C ILE A 375 -22.31 6.44 11.47
N ASP A 376 -22.12 7.49 12.28
CA ASP A 376 -23.18 8.03 13.10
C ASP A 376 -23.91 9.20 12.44
N LEU A 377 -25.04 9.61 13.04
CA LEU A 377 -25.88 10.71 12.53
C LEU A 377 -25.18 12.08 12.56
N TYR A 378 -24.08 12.22 13.28
CA TYR A 378 -23.23 13.42 13.27
C TYR A 378 -22.23 13.42 12.10
N GLY A 379 -22.03 12.26 11.45
CA GLY A 379 -21.08 12.07 10.35
C GLY A 379 -19.68 11.63 10.82
N GLN A 380 -19.53 11.09 12.03
CA GLN A 380 -18.31 10.42 12.48
C GLN A 380 -18.23 9.03 11.85
N VAL A 381 -17.10 8.69 11.27
CA VAL A 381 -16.87 7.43 10.55
C VAL A 381 -15.95 6.53 11.33
N CYS A 382 -16.36 5.27 11.52
CA CYS A 382 -15.49 4.20 12.01
C CYS A 382 -15.17 3.22 10.88
N SER A 383 -13.87 2.96 10.65
CA SER A 383 -13.37 1.98 9.68
C SER A 383 -12.37 1.00 10.28
N GLU A 384 -12.07 1.11 11.56
CA GLU A 384 -11.00 0.38 12.24
C GLU A 384 -11.49 -0.71 13.18
N THR A 385 -12.65 -0.49 13.82
CA THR A 385 -13.13 -1.36 14.88
C THR A 385 -14.58 -1.80 14.67
N ALA A 386 -14.94 -2.96 15.22
CA ALA A 386 -16.33 -3.40 15.41
C ALA A 386 -16.55 -3.51 16.93
N GLY A 387 -17.10 -2.45 17.54
CA GLY A 387 -17.09 -2.25 18.97
C GLY A 387 -15.64 -2.20 19.47
N PHE A 388 -15.33 -2.94 20.53
CA PHE A 388 -13.97 -3.03 21.11
C PHE A 388 -12.99 -3.90 20.28
N ARG A 389 -13.48 -4.59 19.25
CA ARG A 389 -12.63 -5.48 18.46
C ARG A 389 -11.93 -4.71 17.35
N GLN A 390 -10.59 -4.66 17.36
CA GLN A 390 -9.77 -4.12 16.27
C GLN A 390 -9.93 -4.98 15.01
N ILE A 391 -10.28 -4.35 13.87
CA ILE A 391 -10.52 -5.01 12.57
C ILE A 391 -9.36 -4.72 11.60
N SER A 392 -8.92 -3.47 11.57
CA SER A 392 -7.90 -3.00 10.63
C SER A 392 -6.97 -1.98 11.30
N GLY A 393 -6.76 -0.85 10.72
CA GLY A 393 -6.09 0.33 11.22
C GLY A 393 -6.58 1.54 10.44
N THR A 394 -6.10 2.72 10.79
CA THR A 394 -6.47 3.97 10.12
C THR A 394 -6.14 3.92 8.62
N GLY A 395 -4.96 3.38 8.24
CA GLY A 395 -4.48 3.41 6.87
C GLY A 395 -4.43 4.84 6.35
N GLY A 396 -4.61 5.01 5.05
CA GLY A 396 -4.67 6.32 4.40
C GLY A 396 -6.09 6.87 4.22
N GLN A 397 -7.12 6.29 4.82
CA GLN A 397 -8.49 6.76 4.62
C GLN A 397 -8.65 8.24 5.01
N PHE A 398 -8.17 8.61 6.20
CA PHE A 398 -8.20 10.02 6.63
C PHE A 398 -7.40 10.90 5.67
N ASP A 399 -6.20 10.47 5.29
CA ASP A 399 -5.28 11.21 4.44
C ASP A 399 -5.92 11.57 3.10
N PHE A 400 -6.50 10.56 2.42
CA PHE A 400 -7.09 10.72 1.10
C PHE A 400 -8.42 11.47 1.13
N ILE A 401 -9.30 11.22 2.11
CA ILE A 401 -10.56 11.99 2.25
C ILE A 401 -10.25 13.46 2.52
N PHE A 402 -9.30 13.76 3.41
CA PHE A 402 -8.91 15.14 3.72
C PHE A 402 -8.19 15.82 2.55
N GLY A 403 -7.31 15.11 1.87
CA GLY A 403 -6.58 15.62 0.70
C GLY A 403 -7.50 15.86 -0.50
N ALA A 404 -8.41 14.92 -0.79
CA ALA A 404 -9.36 15.03 -1.89
C ALA A 404 -10.27 16.25 -1.76
N PHE A 405 -10.83 16.52 -0.57
CA PHE A 405 -11.62 17.72 -0.34
C PHE A 405 -10.87 19.03 -0.62
N ARG A 406 -9.56 19.05 -0.43
CA ARG A 406 -8.69 20.22 -0.69
C ARG A 406 -8.22 20.31 -2.14
N SER A 407 -8.38 19.27 -2.92
CA SER A 407 -8.12 19.25 -4.37
C SER A 407 -9.16 20.08 -5.11
N ARG A 408 -8.74 20.82 -6.12
CA ARG A 408 -9.68 21.58 -6.96
C ARG A 408 -10.61 20.65 -7.72
N GLY A 409 -11.91 20.67 -7.38
CA GLY A 409 -12.93 19.77 -7.93
C GLY A 409 -12.82 18.34 -7.40
N GLY A 410 -12.04 18.11 -6.34
CA GLY A 410 -11.91 16.82 -5.71
C GLY A 410 -13.07 16.48 -4.78
N LYS A 411 -13.21 15.20 -4.43
CA LYS A 411 -14.30 14.63 -3.64
C LYS A 411 -13.80 13.47 -2.78
N GLY A 412 -14.16 13.49 -1.49
CA GLY A 412 -13.92 12.40 -0.56
C GLY A 412 -15.18 11.56 -0.34
N LEU A 413 -15.19 10.33 -0.82
CA LEU A 413 -16.36 9.43 -0.80
C LEU A 413 -16.17 8.33 0.26
N ILE A 414 -17.07 8.29 1.25
CA ILE A 414 -17.20 7.20 2.22
C ILE A 414 -18.33 6.31 1.77
N CYS A 415 -18.05 5.05 1.49
CA CYS A 415 -18.98 4.06 0.96
C CYS A 415 -19.22 2.95 1.98
N LEU A 416 -20.47 2.57 2.19
CA LEU A 416 -20.82 1.44 3.04
C LEU A 416 -22.21 0.88 2.65
N SER A 417 -22.39 -0.45 2.80
CA SER A 417 -23.74 -1.00 2.76
C SER A 417 -24.54 -0.42 3.93
N SER A 418 -25.79 -0.04 3.71
CA SER A 418 -26.61 0.59 4.75
C SER A 418 -26.86 -0.32 5.97
N VAL A 419 -26.83 -1.64 5.76
CA VAL A 419 -27.06 -2.67 6.78
C VAL A 419 -26.16 -3.87 6.59
N PHE A 420 -26.08 -4.70 7.62
CA PHE A 420 -25.55 -6.08 7.53
C PHE A 420 -26.47 -7.03 8.32
N THR A 421 -26.34 -8.32 8.08
CA THR A 421 -27.04 -9.36 8.85
C THR A 421 -26.09 -9.89 9.92
N ASP A 422 -26.51 -9.87 11.18
CA ASP A 422 -25.74 -10.43 12.29
C ASP A 422 -25.80 -11.96 12.33
N ASN A 423 -25.09 -12.57 13.26
CA ASN A 423 -25.04 -14.03 13.43
C ASN A 423 -26.39 -14.63 13.87
N GLN A 424 -27.34 -13.80 14.30
CA GLN A 424 -28.69 -14.21 14.72
C GLN A 424 -29.72 -14.04 13.59
N GLY A 425 -29.31 -13.51 12.44
CA GLY A 425 -30.17 -13.23 11.30
C GLY A 425 -30.87 -11.88 11.37
N ASN A 426 -30.54 -10.99 12.32
CA ASN A 426 -31.13 -9.68 12.43
C ASN A 426 -30.46 -8.70 11.45
N LEU A 427 -31.29 -7.83 10.90
CA LEU A 427 -30.83 -6.71 10.08
C LEU A 427 -30.31 -5.58 10.99
N VAL A 428 -29.04 -5.24 10.88
CA VAL A 428 -28.38 -4.23 11.72
C VAL A 428 -27.94 -3.06 10.86
N SER A 429 -28.34 -1.85 11.24
CA SER A 429 -27.93 -0.61 10.55
C SER A 429 -26.45 -0.32 10.73
N ARG A 430 -25.78 0.14 9.65
CA ARG A 430 -24.43 0.71 9.71
C ARG A 430 -24.46 2.24 9.86
N ILE A 431 -25.61 2.86 9.61
CA ILE A 431 -25.86 4.24 9.99
C ILE A 431 -26.49 4.20 11.38
N ARG A 432 -25.84 4.84 12.36
CA ARG A 432 -26.16 4.73 13.79
C ARG A 432 -26.52 6.07 14.41
N PRO A 433 -27.34 6.12 15.47
CA PRO A 433 -27.54 7.36 16.23
C PRO A 433 -26.24 7.93 16.80
N SER A 434 -25.37 7.07 17.34
CA SER A 434 -23.97 7.29 17.71
C SER A 434 -23.17 6.07 17.34
N LEU A 435 -21.85 6.19 17.16
CA LEU A 435 -20.99 5.03 16.92
C LEU A 435 -21.19 3.98 18.02
N SER A 436 -21.01 2.71 17.66
CA SER A 436 -21.09 1.59 18.62
C SER A 436 -20.14 1.81 19.80
N GLU A 437 -20.49 1.31 20.97
CA GLU A 437 -19.64 1.37 22.14
C GLU A 437 -18.27 0.71 21.84
N GLY A 438 -17.18 1.41 22.14
CA GLY A 438 -15.81 0.99 21.82
C GLY A 438 -15.35 1.23 20.38
N ALA A 439 -16.22 1.71 19.49
CA ALA A 439 -15.80 2.11 18.15
C ALA A 439 -14.96 3.38 18.19
N VAL A 440 -13.93 3.44 17.34
CA VAL A 440 -13.05 4.60 17.22
C VAL A 440 -13.40 5.43 15.99
N VAL A 441 -13.14 6.73 16.07
CA VAL A 441 -13.37 7.66 14.95
C VAL A 441 -12.16 7.64 14.03
N THR A 442 -12.30 7.02 12.85
CA THR A 442 -11.27 7.03 11.80
C THR A 442 -11.32 8.35 11.02
N VAL A 443 -12.51 8.80 10.61
CA VAL A 443 -12.68 10.10 9.94
C VAL A 443 -13.64 10.96 10.78
N PRO A 444 -13.13 12.08 11.33
CA PRO A 444 -13.96 12.95 12.15
C PRO A 444 -15.03 13.66 11.31
N ARG A 445 -16.18 13.97 11.94
CA ARG A 445 -17.33 14.62 11.31
C ARG A 445 -17.02 15.94 10.57
N THR A 446 -15.92 16.59 10.95
CA THR A 446 -15.46 17.82 10.30
C THR A 446 -14.79 17.56 8.95
N VAL A 447 -14.33 16.33 8.70
CA VAL A 447 -13.65 15.92 7.47
C VAL A 447 -14.60 15.20 6.51
N THR A 448 -15.53 14.39 7.00
CA THR A 448 -16.50 13.63 6.19
C THR A 448 -17.26 14.54 5.21
N GLU A 449 -17.24 14.20 3.93
CA GLU A 449 -17.85 14.96 2.85
C GLU A 449 -19.03 14.21 2.23
N TYR A 450 -18.78 13.20 1.40
CA TYR A 450 -19.81 12.34 0.82
C TYR A 450 -19.94 11.04 1.60
N VAL A 451 -21.17 10.59 1.76
CA VAL A 451 -21.51 9.24 2.25
C VAL A 451 -22.42 8.59 1.23
N ILE A 452 -22.08 7.38 0.79
CA ILE A 452 -22.80 6.66 -0.26
C ILE A 452 -23.19 5.28 0.27
N THR A 453 -24.49 4.96 0.17
CA THR A 453 -25.03 3.63 0.37
C THR A 453 -25.72 3.15 -0.90
N GLU A 454 -26.25 1.95 -0.92
CA GLU A 454 -27.09 1.44 -2.02
C GLU A 454 -28.41 2.20 -2.23
N TYR A 455 -28.79 3.07 -1.28
CA TYR A 455 -30.02 3.88 -1.34
C TYR A 455 -29.80 5.32 -1.77
N GLY A 456 -28.57 5.78 -1.89
CA GLY A 456 -28.29 7.15 -2.36
C GLY A 456 -27.00 7.75 -1.82
N LYS A 457 -26.89 9.07 -1.98
CA LYS A 457 -25.75 9.90 -1.62
C LYS A 457 -26.15 10.98 -0.63
N ALA A 458 -25.38 11.18 0.43
CA ALA A 458 -25.51 12.27 1.39
C ALA A 458 -24.26 13.15 1.35
N ILE A 459 -24.43 14.46 1.17
CA ILE A 459 -23.35 15.45 1.24
C ILE A 459 -23.43 16.11 2.61
N LEU A 460 -22.38 16.01 3.42
CA LEU A 460 -22.39 16.44 4.83
C LEU A 460 -21.65 17.76 5.06
N LYS A 461 -20.75 18.18 4.17
CA LYS A 461 -20.01 19.44 4.32
C LYS A 461 -20.92 20.65 4.31
N GLY A 462 -20.66 21.60 5.23
CA GLY A 462 -21.44 22.84 5.34
C GLY A 462 -22.81 22.70 5.94
N ARG A 463 -23.22 21.48 6.38
CA ARG A 463 -24.53 21.21 6.96
C ARG A 463 -24.49 21.19 8.48
N SER A 464 -25.58 21.65 9.10
CA SER A 464 -25.82 21.53 10.54
C SER A 464 -25.99 20.05 10.94
N THR A 465 -25.92 19.74 12.23
CA THR A 465 -26.05 18.37 12.72
C THR A 465 -27.39 17.73 12.36
N TRP A 466 -28.47 18.51 12.40
CA TRP A 466 -29.82 17.99 12.03
C TRP A 466 -29.95 17.74 10.52
N GLU A 467 -29.36 18.59 9.66
CA GLU A 467 -29.35 18.38 8.20
C GLU A 467 -28.51 17.17 7.81
N ARG A 468 -27.43 16.90 8.57
CA ARG A 468 -26.64 15.69 8.40
C ARG A 468 -27.44 14.44 8.75
N ALA A 469 -28.15 14.47 9.88
CA ALA A 469 -29.00 13.36 10.31
C ALA A 469 -30.08 13.08 9.26
N GLU A 470 -30.78 14.12 8.77
CA GLU A 470 -31.78 13.99 7.69
C GLU A 470 -31.16 13.34 6.45
N ALA A 471 -30.01 13.84 5.99
CA ALA A 471 -29.32 13.31 4.80
C ALA A 471 -28.90 11.86 4.96
N LEU A 472 -28.37 11.47 6.13
CA LEU A 472 -27.94 10.10 6.42
C LEU A 472 -29.12 9.14 6.60
N ILE A 473 -30.21 9.58 7.24
CA ILE A 473 -31.44 8.77 7.39
C ILE A 473 -32.05 8.49 6.01
N ASN A 474 -32.05 9.46 5.11
CA ASN A 474 -32.60 9.31 3.75
C ASN A 474 -31.85 8.25 2.91
N ILE A 475 -30.57 7.97 3.21
CA ILE A 475 -29.80 6.93 2.55
C ILE A 475 -29.67 5.64 3.37
N ALA A 476 -30.32 5.56 4.52
CA ALA A 476 -30.40 4.36 5.32
C ALA A 476 -31.39 3.35 4.72
N HIS A 477 -31.23 2.07 5.08
CA HIS A 477 -32.19 1.03 4.68
C HIS A 477 -33.63 1.38 5.15
N PRO A 478 -34.65 1.28 4.32
CA PRO A 478 -36.01 1.72 4.68
C PRO A 478 -36.55 1.14 5.99
N LYS A 479 -36.23 -0.10 6.32
CA LYS A 479 -36.67 -0.77 7.56
C LYS A 479 -36.09 -0.18 8.85
N VAL A 480 -35.01 0.63 8.77
CA VAL A 480 -34.38 1.21 9.95
C VAL A 480 -34.59 2.73 10.06
N GLN A 481 -35.13 3.37 9.05
CA GLN A 481 -35.30 4.84 9.02
C GLN A 481 -36.15 5.34 10.19
N ASP A 482 -37.30 4.70 10.47
CA ASP A 482 -38.18 5.10 11.57
C ASP A 482 -37.51 4.97 12.95
N GLU A 483 -36.66 3.98 13.13
CA GLU A 483 -35.86 3.84 14.35
C GLU A 483 -34.84 4.98 14.47
N LEU A 484 -34.12 5.28 13.39
CA LEU A 484 -33.14 6.37 13.36
C LEU A 484 -33.79 7.73 13.61
N ILE A 485 -34.99 7.97 13.11
CA ILE A 485 -35.79 9.20 13.37
C ILE A 485 -36.14 9.30 14.86
N ARG A 486 -36.67 8.22 15.46
CA ARG A 486 -36.98 8.21 16.90
C ARG A 486 -35.76 8.45 17.77
N GLU A 487 -34.60 7.83 17.41
CA GLU A 487 -33.37 8.01 18.16
C GLU A 487 -32.81 9.42 18.01
N ALA A 488 -32.87 10.01 16.79
CA ALA A 488 -32.48 11.40 16.56
C ALA A 488 -33.32 12.39 17.39
N ASP A 489 -34.65 12.13 17.51
CA ASP A 489 -35.55 12.92 18.36
C ASP A 489 -35.19 12.74 19.86
N ARG A 490 -34.99 11.51 20.30
CA ARG A 490 -34.61 11.17 21.70
C ARG A 490 -33.34 11.86 22.17
N ILE A 491 -32.31 11.95 21.30
CA ILE A 491 -31.06 12.62 21.65
C ILE A 491 -31.06 14.12 21.37
N GLY A 492 -32.18 14.68 20.96
CA GLY A 492 -32.36 16.13 20.71
C GLY A 492 -31.60 16.65 19.49
N LEU A 493 -31.24 15.75 18.55
CA LEU A 493 -30.51 16.10 17.30
C LEU A 493 -31.46 16.71 16.28
N TRP A 494 -32.73 16.28 16.31
CA TRP A 494 -33.76 16.65 15.34
C TRP A 494 -34.34 18.01 15.63
N VAL A 495 -34.36 18.90 14.66
CA VAL A 495 -35.02 20.20 14.76
C VAL A 495 -36.37 20.13 14.03
N ARG A 496 -37.45 20.40 14.77
CA ARG A 496 -38.80 20.47 14.17
C ARG A 496 -38.85 21.54 13.09
N SER A 497 -39.19 21.15 11.89
CA SER A 497 -39.37 22.03 10.74
C SER A 497 -40.70 21.68 10.05
N SER A 498 -41.16 22.55 9.15
CA SER A 498 -42.36 22.30 8.34
C SER A 498 -42.23 21.03 7.45
N LYS A 499 -41.04 20.50 7.28
CA LYS A 499 -40.81 19.23 6.60
C LYS A 499 -41.11 17.98 7.43
N GLN A 500 -41.32 18.13 8.75
CA GLN A 500 -41.61 17.02 9.67
C GLN A 500 -43.13 16.82 9.88
N VAL A 501 -43.92 17.59 9.21
CA VAL A 501 -45.40 17.56 9.30
C VAL A 501 -45.92 17.11 7.95
N GLY A 502 -45.64 15.85 7.61
CA GLY A 502 -46.18 15.22 6.44
C GLY A 502 -46.40 13.73 6.70
#